data_dae760584448af6930488bd40d84dd6c
#
_entry.id   dae760584448af6930488bd40d84dd6c
#
_cell.length_a   1.000
_cell.length_b   1.000
_cell.length_c   1.000
_cell.angle_alpha   90.00
_cell.angle_beta   90.00
_cell.angle_gamma   90.00
#
_symmetry.space_group_name_H-M   'P 1'
#
loop_
_entity.id
_entity.type
_entity.pdbx_description
1 polymer ?
#
loop_
_entity_poly.entity_id
_entity_poly.type
_entity_poly.pdbx_seq_one_letter_code
_entity_poly.pdbx_strand_id
1 'polypeptide(L)'
;MMSIWNGRASELKEQGVPVELIWNGAVRSTSTWCVLKGAPNRKLAWEFIQFATQPKPQAEFNRRLYYGPTNPAAFEFIPHDIAVVLPTYRDNLAVSIREDDEWEADRIVALEQRFMQWLAS
;
A
#
# COMPACT_ATOMS: atom_id res chain seq x y z
N MET A 1 -7.12 18.05 -7.54
CA MET A 1 -7.14 16.82 -6.72
C MET A 1 -7.05 15.63 -7.66
N MET A 2 -6.23 14.62 -7.33
CA MET A 2 -6.07 13.41 -8.15
C MET A 2 -5.87 12.20 -7.24
N SER A 3 -6.18 11.00 -7.73
CA SER A 3 -5.83 9.75 -7.07
C SER A 3 -4.39 9.38 -7.43
N ILE A 4 -3.61 8.99 -6.43
CA ILE A 4 -2.20 8.60 -6.58
C ILE A 4 -1.80 7.64 -5.46
N TRP A 5 -0.86 6.75 -5.72
CA TRP A 5 -0.25 5.92 -4.68
C TRP A 5 0.51 6.80 -3.68
N ASN A 6 0.24 6.60 -2.39
CA ASN A 6 0.82 7.42 -1.34
C ASN A 6 2.36 7.47 -1.35
N GLY A 7 3.04 6.36 -1.64
CA GLY A 7 4.50 6.35 -1.79
C GLY A 7 5.00 7.27 -2.90
N ARG A 8 4.27 7.35 -4.02
CA ARG A 8 4.60 8.28 -5.11
C ARG A 8 4.36 9.74 -4.74
N ALA A 9 3.27 10.02 -4.02
CA ALA A 9 3.01 11.38 -3.52
C ALA A 9 4.08 11.81 -2.50
N SER A 10 4.52 10.91 -1.63
CA SER A 10 5.59 11.19 -0.66
C SER A 10 6.93 11.46 -1.36
N GLU A 11 7.27 10.71 -2.39
CA GLU A 11 8.46 10.94 -3.22
C GLU A 11 8.42 12.32 -3.90
N LEU A 12 7.28 12.72 -4.45
CA LEU A 12 7.11 14.06 -5.03
C LEU A 12 7.28 15.16 -3.98
N LYS A 13 6.75 14.96 -2.77
CA LYS A 13 6.90 15.90 -1.66
C LYS A 13 8.37 16.07 -1.24
N GLU A 14 9.15 14.99 -1.19
CA GLU A 14 10.59 15.04 -0.93
C GLU A 14 11.37 15.81 -2.01
N GLN A 15 10.90 15.74 -3.26
CA GLN A 15 11.45 16.51 -4.38
C GLN A 15 11.03 17.99 -4.38
N GLY A 16 10.27 18.44 -3.36
CA GLY A 16 9.82 19.81 -3.22
C GLY A 16 8.56 20.17 -4.01
N VAL A 17 7.86 19.18 -4.58
CA VAL A 17 6.57 19.42 -5.24
C VAL A 17 5.50 19.67 -4.17
N PRO A 18 4.69 20.74 -4.28
CA PRO A 18 3.69 21.12 -3.28
C PRO A 18 2.46 20.19 -3.37
N VAL A 19 2.60 18.98 -2.83
CA VAL A 19 1.53 17.98 -2.75
C VAL A 19 1.17 17.71 -1.30
N GLU A 20 -0.11 17.42 -1.05
CA GLU A 20 -0.63 17.02 0.26
C GLU A 20 -1.44 15.73 0.11
N LEU A 21 -1.26 14.81 1.07
CA LEU A 21 -2.03 13.56 1.14
C LEU A 21 -3.27 13.76 2.00
N ILE A 22 -4.44 13.46 1.44
CA ILE A 22 -5.72 13.47 2.15
C ILE A 22 -6.14 12.02 2.39
N TRP A 23 -6.21 11.62 3.65
CA TRP A 23 -6.56 10.26 4.05
C TRP A 23 -8.07 10.03 4.17
N ASN A 24 -8.85 11.07 4.40
CA ASN A 24 -10.30 10.97 4.48
C ASN A 24 -10.88 10.53 3.13
N GLY A 25 -11.46 9.33 3.11
CA GLY A 25 -11.98 8.69 1.89
C GLY A 25 -10.90 8.07 0.98
N ALA A 26 -9.64 8.01 1.41
CA ALA A 26 -8.60 7.29 0.68
C ALA A 26 -8.92 5.78 0.63
N VAL A 27 -8.74 5.16 -0.52
CA VAL A 27 -8.93 3.71 -0.70
C VAL A 27 -7.63 2.99 -0.39
N ARG A 28 -7.69 1.99 0.48
CA ARG A 28 -6.54 1.14 0.86
C ARG A 28 -6.67 -0.23 0.22
N SER A 29 -5.67 -0.61 -0.58
CA SER A 29 -5.47 -1.97 -1.04
C SER A 29 -4.31 -2.65 -0.31
N THR A 30 -4.26 -3.97 -0.39
CA THR A 30 -3.21 -4.78 0.23
C THR A 30 -2.53 -5.65 -0.84
N SER A 31 -1.22 -5.49 -0.98
CA SER A 31 -0.43 -6.37 -1.83
C SER A 31 -0.01 -7.63 -1.07
N THR A 32 -0.01 -8.75 -1.74
CA THR A 32 0.31 -10.06 -1.17
C THR A 32 1.54 -10.68 -1.82
N TRP A 33 2.34 -11.38 -1.01
CA TRP A 33 3.38 -12.25 -1.50
C TRP A 33 2.78 -13.61 -1.90
N CYS A 34 3.02 -14.05 -3.13
CA CYS A 34 2.52 -15.33 -3.62
C CYS A 34 3.68 -16.26 -4.02
N VAL A 35 3.61 -17.51 -3.59
CA VAL A 35 4.51 -18.57 -4.06
C VAL A 35 3.80 -19.39 -5.12
N LEU A 36 4.26 -19.31 -6.36
CA LEU A 36 3.64 -19.97 -7.49
C LEU A 36 3.70 -21.50 -7.35
N LYS A 37 2.67 -22.18 -7.86
CA LYS A 37 2.67 -23.65 -7.97
C LYS A 37 3.83 -24.08 -8.87
N GLY A 38 4.65 -25.02 -8.40
CA GLY A 38 5.82 -25.50 -9.14
C GLY A 38 7.07 -24.64 -8.98
N ALA A 39 7.08 -23.61 -8.13
CA ALA A 39 8.29 -22.84 -7.85
C ALA A 39 9.44 -23.74 -7.37
N PRO A 40 10.63 -23.69 -7.98
CA PRO A 40 11.73 -24.61 -7.68
C PRO A 40 12.28 -24.44 -6.26
N ASN A 41 12.25 -23.21 -5.73
CA ASN A 41 12.79 -22.85 -4.42
C ASN A 41 11.68 -22.50 -3.40
N ARG A 42 10.59 -23.28 -3.39
CA ARG A 42 9.42 -23.03 -2.54
C ARG A 42 9.76 -22.79 -1.06
N LYS A 43 10.66 -23.60 -0.51
CA LYS A 43 11.07 -23.45 0.90
C LYS A 43 11.73 -22.09 1.15
N LEU A 44 12.68 -21.71 0.30
CA LEU A 44 13.38 -20.43 0.41
C LEU A 44 12.42 -19.25 0.22
N ALA A 45 11.44 -19.36 -0.69
CA ALA A 45 10.42 -18.34 -0.87
C ALA A 45 9.58 -18.13 0.41
N TRP A 46 9.20 -19.19 1.11
CA TRP A 46 8.51 -19.09 2.39
C TRP A 46 9.38 -18.51 3.49
N GLU A 47 10.65 -18.87 3.58
CA GLU A 47 11.61 -18.30 4.51
C GLU A 47 11.78 -16.77 4.26
N PHE A 48 11.84 -16.36 2.99
CA PHE A 48 11.87 -14.95 2.62
C PHE A 48 10.59 -14.21 3.06
N ILE A 49 9.40 -14.78 2.81
CA ILE A 49 8.13 -14.17 3.23
C ILE A 49 8.07 -14.03 4.76
N GLN A 50 8.47 -15.07 5.49
CA GLN A 50 8.54 -15.03 6.95
C GLN A 50 9.49 -13.94 7.45
N PHE A 51 10.65 -13.75 6.80
CA PHE A 51 11.57 -12.66 7.11
C PHE A 51 10.95 -11.30 6.78
N ALA A 52 10.43 -11.14 5.56
CA ALA A 52 9.90 -9.87 5.05
C ALA A 52 8.67 -9.35 5.83
N THR A 53 7.92 -10.25 6.49
CA THR A 53 6.75 -9.90 7.31
C THR A 53 7.06 -9.63 8.78
N GLN A 54 8.33 -9.74 9.19
CA GLN A 54 8.74 -9.37 10.55
C GLN A 54 8.70 -7.84 10.75
N PRO A 55 8.55 -7.37 12.01
CA PRO A 55 8.44 -5.95 12.32
C PRO A 55 9.60 -5.09 11.79
N LYS A 56 10.84 -5.48 12.04
CA LYS A 56 12.01 -4.70 11.63
C LYS A 56 12.20 -4.61 10.11
N PRO A 57 12.17 -5.71 9.33
CA PRO A 57 12.23 -5.64 7.88
C PRO A 57 11.10 -4.80 7.27
N GLN A 58 9.86 -4.92 7.79
CA GLN A 58 8.76 -4.07 7.34
C GLN A 58 9.01 -2.59 7.68
N ALA A 59 9.50 -2.29 8.87
CA ALA A 59 9.81 -0.90 9.23
C ALA A 59 10.86 -0.30 8.29
N GLU A 60 11.94 -1.02 7.98
CA GLU A 60 12.97 -0.56 7.05
C GLU A 60 12.42 -0.32 5.64
N PHE A 61 11.58 -1.22 5.14
CA PHE A 61 10.93 -1.07 3.84
C PHE A 61 10.02 0.16 3.81
N ASN A 62 9.16 0.30 4.82
CA ASN A 62 8.14 1.35 4.85
C ASN A 62 8.73 2.75 5.11
N ARG A 63 9.84 2.86 5.85
CA ARG A 63 10.58 4.10 5.99
C ARG A 63 11.10 4.67 4.67
N ARG A 64 11.43 3.78 3.72
CA ARG A 64 12.01 4.18 2.43
C ARG A 64 10.96 4.45 1.36
N LEU A 65 9.85 3.72 1.40
CA LEU A 65 8.85 3.74 0.33
C LEU A 65 7.50 4.33 0.76
N TYR A 66 7.35 4.68 2.03
CA TYR A 66 6.14 5.29 2.60
C TYR A 66 4.87 4.43 2.49
N TYR A 67 4.99 3.13 2.21
CA TYR A 67 3.86 2.21 2.29
C TYR A 67 3.60 1.77 3.73
N GLY A 68 2.36 1.40 4.05
CA GLY A 68 2.02 1.00 5.41
C GLY A 68 2.45 -0.44 5.74
N PRO A 69 3.03 -0.68 6.93
CA PRO A 69 3.28 -2.03 7.38
C PRO A 69 1.97 -2.79 7.63
N THR A 70 1.95 -4.07 7.31
CA THR A 70 0.85 -4.99 7.66
C THR A 70 1.02 -5.57 9.05
N ASN A 71 2.23 -5.53 9.60
CA ASN A 71 2.54 -5.93 10.96
C ASN A 71 2.53 -4.69 11.88
N PRO A 72 1.57 -4.53 12.80
CA PRO A 72 1.49 -3.35 13.67
C PRO A 72 2.73 -3.11 14.53
N ALA A 73 3.44 -4.18 14.94
CA ALA A 73 4.65 -4.05 15.72
C ALA A 73 5.81 -3.36 14.96
N ALA A 74 5.69 -3.22 13.64
CA ALA A 74 6.67 -2.46 12.85
C ALA A 74 6.71 -0.97 13.23
N PHE A 75 5.61 -0.40 13.73
CA PHE A 75 5.55 0.99 14.17
C PHE A 75 6.48 1.30 15.35
N GLU A 76 6.88 0.31 16.14
CA GLU A 76 7.88 0.48 17.21
C GLU A 76 9.27 0.86 16.66
N PHE A 77 9.53 0.58 15.38
CA PHE A 77 10.81 0.81 14.70
C PHE A 77 10.75 1.92 13.64
N ILE A 78 9.61 2.59 13.49
CA ILE A 78 9.42 3.68 12.52
C ILE A 78 9.40 5.01 13.27
N PRO A 79 10.22 6.00 12.87
CA PRO A 79 10.17 7.34 13.44
C PRO A 79 8.76 7.93 13.35
N HIS A 80 8.36 8.69 14.36
CA HIS A 80 6.99 9.20 14.47
C HIS A 80 6.56 10.10 13.29
N ASP A 81 7.46 10.95 12.83
CA ASP A 81 7.25 11.83 11.68
C ASP A 81 6.96 11.06 10.37
N ILE A 82 7.57 9.90 10.20
CA ILE A 82 7.29 8.98 9.11
C ILE A 82 6.00 8.19 9.38
N ALA A 83 5.83 7.69 10.61
CA ALA A 83 4.68 6.86 10.96
C ALA A 83 3.35 7.55 10.68
N VAL A 84 3.21 8.83 11.03
CA VAL A 84 1.95 9.59 10.89
C VAL A 84 1.50 9.81 9.43
N VAL A 85 2.41 9.66 8.47
CA VAL A 85 2.09 9.78 7.04
C VAL A 85 1.91 8.43 6.33
N LEU A 86 1.93 7.31 7.08
CA LEU A 86 1.72 5.98 6.50
C LEU A 86 0.23 5.61 6.45
N PRO A 87 -0.22 4.86 5.44
CA PRO A 87 -1.64 4.50 5.26
C PRO A 87 -2.20 3.63 6.38
N THR A 88 -1.36 2.85 7.07
CA THR A 88 -1.77 1.98 8.18
C THR A 88 -1.53 2.59 9.56
N TYR A 89 -1.12 3.87 9.63
CA TYR A 89 -1.14 4.60 10.90
C TYR A 89 -2.59 4.73 11.40
N ARG A 90 -2.78 4.59 12.72
CA ARG A 90 -4.12 4.45 13.32
C ARG A 90 -5.14 5.51 12.86
N ASP A 91 -4.72 6.79 12.79
CA ASP A 91 -5.62 7.89 12.46
C ASP A 91 -5.97 7.90 10.96
N ASN A 92 -5.00 7.58 10.09
CA ASN A 92 -5.22 7.42 8.64
C ASN A 92 -6.08 6.20 8.34
N LEU A 93 -5.84 5.12 9.08
CA LEU A 93 -6.60 3.88 8.97
C LEU A 93 -8.07 4.07 9.32
N ALA A 94 -8.37 4.90 10.34
CA ALA A 94 -9.72 5.15 10.83
C ALA A 94 -10.61 5.89 9.81
N VAL A 95 -10.02 6.72 8.94
CA VAL A 95 -10.76 7.55 7.98
C VAL A 95 -10.67 7.06 6.53
N SER A 96 -9.87 6.03 6.28
CA SER A 96 -9.71 5.42 4.95
C SER A 96 -10.65 4.24 4.75
N ILE A 97 -10.94 3.94 3.50
CA ILE A 97 -11.84 2.86 3.09
C ILE A 97 -10.99 1.65 2.69
N ARG A 98 -11.33 0.47 3.21
CA ARG A 98 -10.73 -0.78 2.71
C ARG A 98 -11.35 -1.13 1.36
N GLU A 99 -10.51 -1.46 0.40
CA GLU A 99 -10.93 -2.05 -0.88
C GLU A 99 -11.66 -3.37 -0.64
N ASP A 100 -12.73 -3.58 -1.39
CA ASP A 100 -13.49 -4.83 -1.37
C ASP A 100 -13.04 -5.68 -2.57
N ASP A 101 -12.01 -6.48 -2.33
CA ASP A 101 -11.35 -7.31 -3.35
C ASP A 101 -12.33 -8.28 -4.04
N GLU A 102 -13.33 -8.82 -3.31
CA GLU A 102 -14.33 -9.75 -3.87
C GLU A 102 -15.29 -9.01 -4.79
N TRP A 103 -15.79 -7.85 -4.34
CA TRP A 103 -16.67 -7.02 -5.15
C TRP A 103 -15.97 -6.54 -6.44
N GLU A 104 -14.70 -6.16 -6.33
CA GLU A 104 -13.89 -5.68 -7.45
C GLU A 104 -13.58 -6.80 -8.44
N ALA A 105 -13.19 -7.98 -7.99
CA ALA A 105 -12.82 -9.12 -8.86
C ALA A 105 -13.91 -9.47 -9.85
N ASP A 106 -15.18 -9.36 -9.46
CA ASP A 106 -16.33 -9.62 -10.35
C ASP A 106 -16.60 -8.50 -11.37
N ARG A 107 -16.04 -7.30 -11.16
CA ARG A 107 -16.46 -6.07 -11.88
C ARG A 107 -15.32 -5.36 -12.58
N ILE A 108 -14.08 -5.71 -12.30
CA ILE A 108 -12.91 -4.96 -12.77
C ILE A 108 -12.90 -4.75 -14.28
N VAL A 109 -13.25 -5.77 -15.06
CA VAL A 109 -13.29 -5.68 -16.53
C VAL A 109 -14.33 -4.66 -17.01
N ALA A 110 -15.51 -4.67 -16.40
CA ALA A 110 -16.58 -3.73 -16.75
C ALA A 110 -16.25 -2.29 -16.31
N LEU A 111 -15.61 -2.14 -15.17
CA LEU A 111 -15.16 -0.85 -14.66
C LEU A 111 -14.07 -0.24 -15.52
N GLU A 112 -13.09 -1.03 -15.94
CA GLU A 112 -12.04 -0.60 -16.87
C GLU A 112 -12.61 -0.16 -18.22
N GLN A 113 -13.55 -0.92 -18.78
CA GLN A 113 -14.21 -0.55 -20.03
C GLN A 113 -14.96 0.78 -19.90
N ARG A 114 -15.71 0.98 -18.81
CA ARG A 114 -16.39 2.25 -18.55
C ARG A 114 -15.43 3.41 -18.38
N PHE A 115 -14.33 3.19 -17.68
CA PHE A 115 -13.30 4.20 -17.49
C PHE A 115 -12.64 4.59 -18.83
N MET A 116 -12.31 3.61 -19.66
CA MET A 116 -11.76 3.88 -21.01
C MET A 116 -12.74 4.63 -21.92
N GLN A 117 -14.04 4.31 -21.85
CA GLN A 117 -15.07 5.04 -22.58
C GLN A 117 -15.19 6.50 -22.11
N TRP A 118 -15.12 6.71 -20.80
CA TRP A 118 -15.14 8.06 -20.24
C TRP A 118 -13.90 8.87 -20.61
N LEU A 119 -12.72 8.27 -20.66
CA LEU A 119 -11.49 8.95 -21.10
C LEU A 119 -11.54 9.36 -22.58
N ALA A 120 -12.32 8.64 -23.41
CA ALA A 120 -12.43 8.89 -24.84
C ALA A 120 -13.55 9.91 -25.20
N SER A 121 -14.36 10.31 -24.22
CA SER A 121 -15.45 11.27 -24.40
C SER A 121 -14.99 12.71 -24.15
#